data_e65f7e985b40d79a3eade28371c20da8
#
_entry.id   e65f7e985b40d79a3eade28371c20da8
#
_cell.length_a   1.000
_cell.length_b   1.000
_cell.length_c   1.000
_cell.angle_alpha   90.00
_cell.angle_beta   90.00
_cell.angle_gamma   90.00
#
_symmetry.space_group_name_H-M   'P 1'
#
loop_
_entity.id
_entity.type
_entity.pdbx_description
1 polymer ?
#
loop_
_entity_poly.entity_id
_entity_poly.type
_entity_poly.pdbx_seq_one_letter_code
_entity_poly.pdbx_strand_id
1 'polypeptide(L)'
;MTLRLVPAEPPADADQQALRDRLDSWNVAVTGRNDWQPVAIFLRDESGHIRGGVLGDIWAQWLHVKFLWVDEDCRRAGWGSRLLGAAERYARERGCTDAHLDTFSFQAGPRFYEPRGYRVFGVLHDYPRGEAHYFLHKRLGQEAADPGPS
;
A
#
# COMPACT_ATOMS: atom_id res chain seq x y z
N MET A 1 0.86 -35.44 21.39
CA MET A 1 0.11 -34.71 20.34
C MET A 1 0.70 -35.10 18.99
N THR A 2 -0.12 -35.63 18.10
CA THR A 2 0.32 -36.00 16.76
C THR A 2 -0.07 -34.88 15.79
N LEU A 3 0.90 -34.27 15.10
CA LEU A 3 0.69 -33.23 14.12
C LEU A 3 0.81 -33.79 12.71
N ARG A 4 0.01 -33.24 11.80
CA ARG A 4 0.08 -33.58 10.38
C ARG A 4 -0.13 -32.35 9.52
N LEU A 5 0.45 -32.33 8.33
CA LEU A 5 0.26 -31.29 7.34
C LEU A 5 -0.90 -31.66 6.44
N VAL A 6 -1.89 -30.79 6.34
CA VAL A 6 -3.09 -31.02 5.53
C VAL A 6 -3.27 -29.83 4.59
N PRO A 7 -3.03 -30.01 3.28
CA PRO A 7 -3.37 -28.99 2.30
C PRO A 7 -4.88 -28.74 2.28
N ALA A 8 -5.28 -27.47 2.15
CA ALA A 8 -6.69 -27.09 2.06
C ALA A 8 -6.94 -26.46 0.67
N GLU A 9 -7.91 -27.04 -0.05
CA GLU A 9 -8.19 -26.62 -1.43
C GLU A 9 -9.71 -26.71 -1.71
N PRO A 10 -10.42 -25.56 -1.80
CA PRO A 10 -9.93 -24.21 -1.47
C PRO A 10 -9.76 -24.01 0.05
N PRO A 11 -8.89 -23.09 0.47
CA PRO A 11 -8.74 -22.80 1.89
C PRO A 11 -10.01 -22.09 2.43
N ALA A 12 -10.53 -22.56 3.55
CA ALA A 12 -11.69 -21.94 4.20
C ALA A 12 -11.31 -20.58 4.80
N ASP A 13 -12.20 -19.61 4.66
CA ASP A 13 -11.97 -18.25 5.18
C ASP A 13 -11.76 -18.25 6.70
N ALA A 14 -12.52 -19.05 7.42
CA ALA A 14 -12.40 -19.17 8.88
C ALA A 14 -11.03 -19.68 9.32
N ASP A 15 -10.45 -20.66 8.60
CA ASP A 15 -9.13 -21.19 8.90
C ASP A 15 -8.03 -20.16 8.63
N GLN A 16 -8.17 -19.43 7.52
CA GLN A 16 -7.26 -18.34 7.18
C GLN A 16 -7.32 -17.22 8.25
N GLN A 17 -8.52 -16.86 8.67
CA GLN A 17 -8.71 -15.83 9.68
C GLN A 17 -8.13 -16.28 11.04
N ALA A 18 -8.38 -17.51 11.42
CA ALA A 18 -7.82 -18.07 12.66
C ALA A 18 -6.29 -18.02 12.69
N LEU A 19 -5.65 -18.25 11.54
CA LEU A 19 -4.19 -18.16 11.43
C LEU A 19 -3.70 -16.69 11.52
N ARG A 20 -4.40 -15.76 10.84
CA ARG A 20 -4.09 -14.33 10.94
C ARG A 20 -4.20 -13.82 12.37
N ASP A 21 -5.30 -14.16 13.05
CA ASP A 21 -5.55 -13.71 14.43
C ASP A 21 -4.47 -14.18 15.40
N ARG A 22 -3.97 -15.40 15.21
CA ARG A 22 -2.87 -15.94 16.02
C ARG A 22 -1.57 -15.18 15.80
N LEU A 23 -1.24 -14.89 14.55
CA LEU A 23 -0.04 -14.14 14.21
C LEU A 23 -0.15 -12.71 14.74
N ASP A 24 -1.31 -12.07 14.58
CA ASP A 24 -1.53 -10.71 15.07
C ASP A 24 -1.42 -10.66 16.60
N SER A 25 -2.02 -11.61 17.29
CA SER A 25 -1.91 -11.72 18.75
C SER A 25 -0.46 -11.89 19.22
N TRP A 26 0.32 -12.69 18.50
CA TRP A 26 1.74 -12.84 18.76
C TRP A 26 2.49 -11.51 18.53
N ASN A 27 2.24 -10.86 17.42
CA ASN A 27 2.87 -9.59 17.08
C ASN A 27 2.58 -8.52 18.15
N VAL A 28 1.33 -8.40 18.59
CA VAL A 28 0.95 -7.48 19.66
C VAL A 28 1.66 -7.82 20.98
N ALA A 29 1.72 -9.10 21.32
CA ALA A 29 2.38 -9.55 22.57
C ALA A 29 3.88 -9.24 22.57
N VAL A 30 4.55 -9.41 21.43
CA VAL A 30 6.00 -9.20 21.30
C VAL A 30 6.35 -7.73 21.19
N THR A 31 5.58 -6.96 20.41
CA THR A 31 5.91 -5.56 20.09
C THR A 31 5.22 -4.54 21.02
N GLY A 32 4.17 -4.93 21.69
CA GLY A 32 3.30 -4.03 22.43
C GLY A 32 2.47 -3.12 21.52
N ARG A 33 2.48 -3.34 20.20
CA ARG A 33 1.80 -2.50 19.22
C ARG A 33 0.47 -3.09 18.80
N ASN A 34 -0.58 -2.29 18.94
CA ASN A 34 -1.92 -2.60 18.46
C ASN A 34 -2.46 -1.38 17.70
N ASP A 35 -1.63 -0.80 16.84
CA ASP A 35 -1.88 0.47 16.16
C ASP A 35 -2.14 0.30 14.65
N TRP A 36 -2.43 -0.93 14.20
CA TRP A 36 -2.81 -1.16 12.82
C TRP A 36 -4.15 -0.51 12.49
N GLN A 37 -4.21 0.18 11.35
CA GLN A 37 -5.45 0.73 10.85
C GLN A 37 -5.46 0.75 9.31
N PRO A 38 -6.62 0.52 8.68
CA PRO A 38 -6.73 0.61 7.22
C PRO A 38 -6.71 2.06 6.74
N VAL A 39 -6.24 2.25 5.52
CA VAL A 39 -6.30 3.53 4.79
C VAL A 39 -7.05 3.31 3.50
N ALA A 40 -8.05 4.15 3.24
CA ALA A 40 -8.79 4.14 1.99
C ALA A 40 -9.20 5.57 1.63
N ILE A 41 -8.81 6.02 0.44
CA ILE A 41 -9.18 7.33 -0.10
C ILE A 41 -9.68 7.11 -1.52
N PHE A 42 -10.88 7.58 -1.82
CA PHE A 42 -11.52 7.36 -3.11
C PHE A 42 -11.66 8.64 -3.90
N LEU A 43 -11.39 8.55 -5.19
CA LEU A 43 -11.76 9.55 -6.19
C LEU A 43 -13.16 9.20 -6.69
N ARG A 44 -14.10 10.11 -6.53
CA ARG A 44 -15.49 9.90 -6.96
C ARG A 44 -15.93 10.97 -7.94
N ASP A 45 -16.80 10.61 -8.85
CA ASP A 45 -17.47 11.54 -9.74
C ASP A 45 -18.70 12.20 -9.07
N GLU A 46 -19.37 13.06 -9.79
CA GLU A 46 -20.56 13.79 -9.30
C GLU A 46 -21.71 12.87 -8.89
N SER A 47 -21.79 11.68 -9.51
CA SER A 47 -22.79 10.67 -9.19
C SER A 47 -22.37 9.77 -8.02
N GLY A 48 -21.17 9.96 -7.47
CA GLY A 48 -20.63 9.17 -6.38
C GLY A 48 -19.93 7.87 -6.81
N HIS A 49 -19.81 7.60 -8.10
CA HIS A 49 -19.11 6.42 -8.60
C HIS A 49 -17.59 6.55 -8.37
N ILE A 50 -16.97 5.44 -8.00
CA ILE A 50 -15.53 5.38 -7.81
C ILE A 50 -14.84 5.45 -9.18
N ARG A 51 -13.94 6.42 -9.34
CA ARG A 51 -13.13 6.63 -10.54
C ARG A 51 -11.65 6.37 -10.27
N GLY A 52 -11.30 6.10 -9.03
CA GLY A 52 -9.96 5.78 -8.60
C GLY A 52 -9.87 5.73 -7.09
N GLY A 53 -8.69 5.45 -6.59
CA GLY A 53 -8.46 5.43 -5.15
C GLY A 53 -7.11 4.88 -4.76
N VAL A 54 -6.81 4.99 -3.48
CA VAL A 54 -5.66 4.41 -2.85
C VAL A 54 -6.11 3.61 -1.63
N LEU A 55 -5.63 2.38 -1.53
CA LEU A 55 -5.86 1.50 -0.40
C LEU A 55 -4.52 1.13 0.23
N GLY A 56 -4.51 1.02 1.53
CA GLY A 56 -3.33 0.61 2.26
C GLY A 56 -3.62 0.40 3.72
N ASP A 57 -2.57 0.41 4.51
CA ASP A 57 -2.69 0.38 5.95
C ASP A 57 -1.54 1.14 6.62
N ILE A 58 -1.72 1.41 7.89
CA ILE A 58 -0.73 2.01 8.77
C ILE A 58 -0.47 1.03 9.90
N TRP A 59 0.80 0.78 10.16
CA TRP A 59 1.26 0.03 11.32
C TRP A 59 2.69 0.45 11.68
N ALA A 60 2.97 0.55 12.95
CA ALA A 60 4.32 0.85 13.45
C ALA A 60 4.96 2.10 12.80
N GLN A 61 4.14 3.15 12.60
CA GLN A 61 4.55 4.43 11.99
C GLN A 61 4.94 4.33 10.52
N TRP A 62 4.53 3.27 9.84
CA TRP A 62 4.71 3.07 8.40
C TRP A 62 3.38 3.07 7.67
N LEU A 63 3.33 3.77 6.55
CA LEU A 63 2.25 3.64 5.58
C LEU A 63 2.63 2.56 4.56
N HIS A 64 1.78 1.57 4.39
CA HIS A 64 1.89 0.62 3.30
C HIS A 64 0.84 0.96 2.23
N VAL A 65 1.26 1.44 1.08
CA VAL A 65 0.37 1.66 -0.06
C VAL A 65 0.21 0.34 -0.80
N LYS A 66 -0.97 -0.25 -0.74
CA LYS A 66 -1.25 -1.57 -1.32
C LYS A 66 -1.81 -1.48 -2.74
N PHE A 67 -2.71 -0.54 -2.98
CA PHE A 67 -3.35 -0.34 -4.27
C PHE A 67 -3.46 1.15 -4.57
N LEU A 68 -3.11 1.51 -5.79
CA LEU A 68 -3.33 2.84 -6.33
C LEU A 68 -3.86 2.70 -7.75
N TRP A 69 -5.05 3.21 -7.99
CA TRP A 69 -5.71 3.10 -9.28
C TRP A 69 -6.42 4.40 -9.66
N VAL A 70 -6.38 4.73 -10.93
CA VAL A 70 -7.19 5.78 -11.55
C VAL A 70 -7.74 5.23 -12.85
N ASP A 71 -9.04 5.38 -13.05
CA ASP A 71 -9.71 4.95 -14.28
C ASP A 71 -9.02 5.57 -15.50
N GLU A 72 -8.98 4.81 -16.58
CA GLU A 72 -8.20 5.16 -17.77
C GLU A 72 -8.59 6.52 -18.35
N ASP A 73 -9.89 6.82 -18.40
CA ASP A 73 -10.41 8.10 -18.88
C ASP A 73 -10.19 9.28 -17.92
N CYS A 74 -9.79 9.00 -16.69
CA CYS A 74 -9.44 10.03 -15.69
C CYS A 74 -7.92 10.23 -15.54
N ARG A 75 -7.12 9.49 -16.25
CA ARG A 75 -5.65 9.58 -16.19
C ARG A 75 -5.15 10.86 -16.84
N ARG A 76 -3.84 11.17 -16.63
CA ARG A 76 -3.14 12.34 -17.17
C ARG A 76 -3.62 13.69 -16.63
N ALA A 77 -4.42 13.69 -15.56
CA ALA A 77 -4.87 14.89 -14.87
C ALA A 77 -4.26 15.02 -13.45
N GLY A 78 -3.22 14.22 -13.15
CA GLY A 78 -2.52 14.27 -11.86
C GLY A 78 -3.23 13.58 -10.70
N TRP A 79 -4.30 12.85 -10.93
CA TRP A 79 -5.08 12.21 -9.86
C TRP A 79 -4.30 11.15 -9.10
N GLY A 80 -3.47 10.36 -9.78
CA GLY A 80 -2.60 9.35 -9.13
C GLY A 80 -1.66 10.01 -8.13
N SER A 81 -1.01 11.09 -8.50
CA SER A 81 -0.13 11.88 -7.64
C SER A 81 -0.89 12.49 -6.46
N ARG A 82 -2.08 13.02 -6.70
CA ARG A 82 -2.93 13.60 -5.65
C ARG A 82 -3.44 12.56 -4.66
N LEU A 83 -3.82 11.38 -5.14
CA LEU A 83 -4.23 10.26 -4.28
C LEU A 83 -3.06 9.79 -3.40
N LEU A 84 -1.89 9.61 -3.98
CA LEU A 84 -0.69 9.22 -3.23
C LEU A 84 -0.35 10.29 -2.18
N GLY A 85 -0.34 11.55 -2.55
CA GLY A 85 -0.10 12.67 -1.64
C GLY A 85 -1.12 12.74 -0.51
N ALA A 86 -2.39 12.48 -0.81
CA ALA A 86 -3.45 12.44 0.20
C ALA A 86 -3.24 11.29 1.21
N ALA A 87 -2.82 10.12 0.74
CA ALA A 87 -2.50 9.00 1.62
C ALA A 87 -1.29 9.30 2.51
N GLU A 88 -0.26 9.91 1.96
CA GLU A 88 0.93 10.33 2.71
C GLU A 88 0.59 11.37 3.77
N ARG A 89 -0.24 12.36 3.43
CA ARG A 89 -0.70 13.38 4.38
C ARG A 89 -1.53 12.75 5.51
N TYR A 90 -2.46 11.89 5.16
CA TYR A 90 -3.27 11.13 6.11
C TYR A 90 -2.39 10.34 7.08
N ALA A 91 -1.33 9.71 6.57
CA ALA A 91 -0.39 8.96 7.37
C ALA A 91 0.45 9.85 8.29
N ARG A 92 0.96 10.98 7.79
CA ARG A 92 1.72 11.96 8.61
C ARG A 92 0.89 12.48 9.78
N GLU A 93 -0.38 12.81 9.54
CA GLU A 93 -1.30 13.28 10.58
C GLU A 93 -1.48 12.24 11.70
N ARG A 94 -1.19 10.98 11.41
CA ARG A 94 -1.25 9.85 12.36
C ARG A 94 0.10 9.40 12.86
N GLY A 95 1.13 10.21 12.66
CA GLY A 95 2.47 9.98 13.18
C GLY A 95 3.34 9.05 12.35
N CYS A 96 2.96 8.74 11.11
CA CYS A 96 3.82 7.96 10.23
C CYS A 96 5.04 8.74 9.80
N THR A 97 6.18 8.07 9.82
CA THR A 97 7.48 8.62 9.44
C THR A 97 7.97 8.09 8.09
N ASP A 98 7.40 7.01 7.63
CA ASP A 98 7.86 6.28 6.46
C ASP A 98 6.69 5.70 5.67
N ALA A 99 6.94 5.41 4.40
CA ALA A 99 6.00 4.71 3.53
C ALA A 99 6.75 3.69 2.68
N HIS A 100 6.06 2.61 2.34
CA HIS A 100 6.57 1.62 1.41
C HIS A 100 5.46 1.10 0.50
N LEU A 101 5.86 0.57 -0.63
CA LEU A 101 4.96 -0.01 -1.61
C LEU A 101 5.71 -0.97 -2.53
N ASP A 102 4.97 -1.73 -3.28
CA ASP A 102 5.48 -2.55 -4.36
C ASP A 102 4.67 -2.28 -5.64
N THR A 103 5.30 -2.43 -6.78
CA THR A 103 4.70 -2.18 -8.09
C THR A 103 5.39 -3.02 -9.16
N PHE A 104 4.63 -3.44 -10.15
CA PHE A 104 5.17 -4.16 -11.30
C PHE A 104 5.58 -3.21 -12.41
N SER A 105 6.51 -3.65 -13.27
CA SER A 105 6.97 -2.89 -14.44
C SER A 105 5.86 -2.53 -15.42
N PHE A 106 4.81 -3.36 -15.51
CA PHE A 106 3.65 -3.10 -16.36
C PHE A 106 2.57 -2.21 -15.72
N GLN A 107 2.76 -1.81 -14.46
CA GLN A 107 1.90 -0.86 -13.74
C GLN A 107 2.52 0.55 -13.80
N ALA A 108 2.25 1.39 -12.81
CA ALA A 108 2.86 2.72 -12.71
C ALA A 108 4.40 2.66 -12.65
N GLY A 109 4.92 1.69 -11.92
CA GLY A 109 6.35 1.40 -11.84
C GLY A 109 7.18 2.49 -11.15
N PRO A 110 8.50 2.28 -11.06
CA PRO A 110 9.41 3.28 -10.46
C PRO A 110 9.34 4.65 -11.13
N ARG A 111 9.06 4.70 -12.42
CA ARG A 111 8.89 5.92 -13.20
C ARG A 111 7.89 6.90 -12.60
N PHE A 112 6.80 6.38 -12.01
CA PHE A 112 5.80 7.19 -11.34
C PHE A 112 6.24 7.56 -9.92
N TYR A 113 6.81 6.61 -9.18
CA TYR A 113 7.09 6.78 -7.75
C TYR A 113 8.41 7.49 -7.44
N GLU A 114 9.46 7.28 -8.23
CA GLU A 114 10.77 7.89 -7.98
C GLU A 114 10.73 9.42 -7.98
N PRO A 115 10.05 10.10 -8.93
CA PRO A 115 9.92 11.56 -8.87
C PRO A 115 9.17 12.06 -7.64
N ARG A 116 8.44 11.16 -6.96
CA ARG A 116 7.66 11.47 -5.76
C ARG A 116 8.40 11.11 -4.46
N GLY A 117 9.69 10.84 -4.58
CA GLY A 117 10.59 10.64 -3.44
C GLY A 117 10.78 9.19 -3.02
N TYR A 118 10.18 8.24 -3.72
CA TYR A 118 10.38 6.81 -3.44
C TYR A 118 11.68 6.30 -4.05
N ARG A 119 12.31 5.36 -3.37
CA ARG A 119 13.54 4.71 -3.83
C ARG A 119 13.34 3.21 -3.92
N VAL A 120 13.80 2.60 -5.01
CA VAL A 120 13.82 1.15 -5.16
C VAL A 120 14.85 0.57 -4.20
N PHE A 121 14.45 -0.40 -3.40
CA PHE A 121 15.35 -1.14 -2.51
C PHE A 121 15.36 -2.65 -2.81
N GLY A 122 14.51 -3.13 -3.69
CA GLY A 122 14.48 -4.52 -4.09
C GLY A 122 13.79 -4.72 -5.43
N VAL A 123 14.23 -5.72 -6.17
CA VAL A 123 13.67 -6.09 -7.47
C VAL A 123 13.59 -7.60 -7.56
N LEU A 124 12.43 -8.12 -7.99
CA LEU A 124 12.26 -9.49 -8.41
C LEU A 124 12.13 -9.52 -9.93
N HIS A 125 13.10 -10.15 -10.57
CA HIS A 125 13.11 -10.29 -12.02
C HIS A 125 12.23 -11.47 -12.45
N ASP A 126 11.67 -11.39 -13.67
CA ASP A 126 10.79 -12.41 -14.22
C ASP A 126 9.57 -12.74 -13.33
N TYR A 127 8.98 -11.71 -12.76
CA TYR A 127 7.78 -11.81 -11.95
C TYR A 127 6.74 -10.77 -12.39
N PRO A 128 5.82 -11.12 -13.31
CA PRO A 128 5.82 -12.33 -14.15
C PRO A 128 6.98 -12.35 -15.14
N ARG A 129 7.15 -13.47 -15.85
CA ARG A 129 8.25 -13.64 -16.79
C ARG A 129 8.31 -12.52 -17.82
N GLY A 130 9.48 -11.93 -18.02
CA GLY A 130 9.70 -10.79 -18.90
C GLY A 130 9.41 -9.44 -18.25
N GLU A 131 8.89 -9.44 -17.02
CA GLU A 131 8.57 -8.25 -16.24
C GLU A 131 9.40 -8.22 -14.96
N ALA A 132 9.22 -7.17 -14.16
CA ALA A 132 9.87 -7.04 -12.86
C ALA A 132 8.89 -6.53 -11.80
N HIS A 133 9.14 -6.92 -10.58
CA HIS A 133 8.41 -6.48 -9.41
C HIS A 133 9.36 -5.67 -8.53
N TYR A 134 9.02 -4.41 -8.29
CA TYR A 134 9.85 -3.44 -7.57
C TYR A 134 9.28 -3.17 -6.18
N PHE A 135 10.19 -3.05 -5.21
CA PHE A 135 9.87 -2.65 -3.84
C PHE A 135 10.50 -1.29 -3.57
N LEU A 136 9.71 -0.34 -3.12
CA LEU A 136 10.13 1.05 -2.93
C LEU A 136 9.77 1.52 -1.53
N HIS A 137 10.55 2.48 -1.03
CA HIS A 137 10.26 3.14 0.24
C HIS A 137 10.59 4.64 0.15
N LYS A 138 10.01 5.39 1.10
CA LYS A 138 10.18 6.84 1.21
C LYS A 138 10.10 7.24 2.68
N ARG A 139 10.93 8.20 3.10
CA ARG A 139 10.72 8.93 4.35
C ARG A 139 9.67 10.00 4.11
N LEU A 140 8.67 10.06 4.97
CA LEU A 140 7.57 11.01 4.82
C LEU A 140 7.95 12.42 5.27
N GLY A 141 8.88 12.59 6.18
CA GLY A 141 9.35 13.89 6.61
C GLY A 141 8.25 14.86 7.04
N GLN A 142 8.61 16.11 7.25
CA GLN A 142 7.63 17.20 7.40
C GLN A 142 7.03 17.52 6.04
N GLU A 143 5.75 17.97 6.06
CA GLU A 143 5.03 18.32 4.85
C GLU A 143 5.83 19.34 4.03
N ALA A 144 6.28 18.92 2.84
CA ALA A 144 6.77 19.87 1.86
C ALA A 144 5.61 20.78 1.47
N ALA A 145 5.87 22.08 1.32
CA ALA A 145 4.88 23.00 0.79
C ALA A 145 4.29 22.40 -0.50
N ASP A 146 2.96 22.41 -0.61
CA ASP A 146 2.24 21.86 -1.77
C ASP A 146 2.89 22.37 -3.06
N PRO A 147 3.45 21.49 -3.91
CA PRO A 147 4.11 21.92 -5.14
C PRO A 147 3.13 22.50 -6.18
N GLY A 148 1.84 22.58 -5.85
CA GLY A 148 0.82 23.00 -6.78
C GLY A 148 0.45 21.91 -7.78
N PRO A 149 -0.62 22.12 -8.56
CA PRO A 149 -1.05 21.15 -9.55
C PRO A 149 -0.03 21.04 -10.68
N SER A 150 0.55 19.85 -10.82
CA SER A 150 1.38 19.50 -11.96
C SER A 150 0.66 18.44 -12.79
#